data_30c1ecae09b70ddfdda22e3680cf1635
#
_entry.id   30c1ecae09b70ddfdda22e3680cf1635
#
_cell.length_a   1.000
_cell.length_b   1.000
_cell.length_c   1.000
_cell.angle_alpha   90.00
_cell.angle_beta   90.00
_cell.angle_gamma   90.00
#
_symmetry.space_group_name_H-M   'P 1'
#
loop_
_entity.id
_entity.type
_entity.pdbx_description
1 polymer ?
#
loop_
_entity_poly.entity_id
_entity_poly.type
_entity_poly.pdbx_seq_one_letter_code
_entity_poly.pdbx_strand_id
1 'polypeptide(L)'
;MAQVRARLSGVTKVFESGNGRVHALGPLDLDLGAGEFVTIVGPSGCGKTTLLETLAGLTAPTDGTVSFEGKPVGDEVPAGVGVVFQEDASFPWLNVWDNIAFGLRRAGVAAAEIRARVTYAIAFMGLQAFARAYPAQLSGGMRQRVCIARTLVLQPRLILLDEPFGALDQQTRLLMGDELLRLWRETHATVLLITHAIDEAVMLADRVGVMSARPGRFIELIETGWPASRSSAIVAEEAFGKLTAHVWSRLRGESLRALGRTEAEPAGSVS
;
A
#
# COMPACT_ATOMS: atom_id res chain seq x y z
N MET A 1 -15.66 -10.93 -16.75
CA MET A 1 -14.34 -10.84 -16.07
C MET A 1 -14.11 -9.38 -15.71
N ALA A 2 -13.71 -9.06 -14.48
CA ALA A 2 -13.38 -7.68 -14.11
C ALA A 2 -12.18 -7.21 -14.96
N GLN A 3 -12.22 -5.94 -15.38
CA GLN A 3 -11.12 -5.35 -16.16
C GLN A 3 -9.84 -5.31 -15.28
N VAL A 4 -8.74 -5.87 -15.78
CA VAL A 4 -7.45 -5.81 -15.09
C VAL A 4 -6.90 -4.39 -15.22
N ARG A 5 -6.63 -3.74 -14.08
CA ARG A 5 -6.05 -2.40 -13.99
C ARG A 5 -4.53 -2.42 -14.14
N ALA A 6 -3.90 -3.35 -13.44
CA ALA A 6 -2.46 -3.54 -13.51
C ALA A 6 -2.13 -5.03 -13.41
N ARG A 7 -1.03 -5.45 -14.06
CA ARG A 7 -0.60 -6.84 -14.11
C ARG A 7 0.91 -6.94 -13.98
N LEU A 8 1.34 -7.88 -13.16
CA LEU A 8 2.70 -8.41 -13.14
C LEU A 8 2.66 -9.83 -13.69
N SER A 9 3.57 -10.16 -14.59
CA SER A 9 3.69 -11.51 -15.19
C SER A 9 5.13 -12.00 -15.13
N GLY A 10 5.37 -13.02 -14.32
CA GLY A 10 6.68 -13.64 -14.12
C GLY A 10 7.76 -12.66 -13.61
N VAL A 11 7.37 -11.62 -12.87
CA VAL A 11 8.28 -10.53 -12.47
C VAL A 11 9.32 -11.04 -11.49
N THR A 12 10.60 -10.79 -11.81
CA THR A 12 11.74 -10.98 -10.91
C THR A 12 12.49 -9.67 -10.71
N LYS A 13 13.18 -9.53 -9.57
CA LYS A 13 14.10 -8.42 -9.32
C LYS A 13 15.35 -8.88 -8.61
N VAL A 14 16.48 -8.64 -9.25
CA VAL A 14 17.81 -8.88 -8.71
C VAL A 14 18.55 -7.55 -8.66
N PHE A 15 19.09 -7.21 -7.51
CA PHE A 15 19.99 -6.07 -7.34
C PHE A 15 21.43 -6.58 -7.35
N GLU A 16 22.30 -5.88 -8.08
CA GLU A 16 23.74 -6.07 -8.02
C GLU A 16 24.32 -5.10 -7.00
N SER A 17 25.07 -5.62 -6.05
CA SER A 17 25.77 -4.83 -5.05
C SER A 17 27.25 -5.28 -5.02
N GLY A 18 28.13 -4.44 -4.48
CA GLY A 18 29.55 -4.79 -4.32
C GLY A 18 29.80 -6.09 -3.52
N ASN A 19 28.81 -6.53 -2.74
CA ASN A 19 28.83 -7.75 -1.92
C ASN A 19 28.11 -8.96 -2.58
N GLY A 20 27.72 -8.87 -3.87
CA GLY A 20 27.07 -9.95 -4.60
C GLY A 20 25.66 -9.59 -5.10
N ARG A 21 24.96 -10.61 -5.61
CA ARG A 21 23.59 -10.49 -6.13
C ARG A 21 22.56 -10.71 -5.03
N VAL A 22 21.61 -9.81 -4.94
CA VAL A 22 20.46 -9.91 -4.01
C VAL A 22 19.17 -10.13 -4.80
N HIS A 23 18.63 -11.33 -4.71
CA HIS A 23 17.34 -11.67 -5.30
C HIS A 23 16.23 -11.12 -4.40
N ALA A 24 15.71 -9.95 -4.73
CA ALA A 24 14.65 -9.29 -3.94
C ALA A 24 13.29 -9.92 -4.22
N LEU A 25 12.96 -10.13 -5.52
CA LEU A 25 11.72 -10.77 -5.95
C LEU A 25 12.05 -12.03 -6.74
N GLY A 26 11.37 -13.13 -6.44
CA GLY A 26 11.28 -14.32 -7.27
C GLY A 26 10.19 -14.14 -8.34
N PRO A 27 9.92 -15.12 -9.23
CA PRO A 27 8.83 -14.97 -10.17
C PRO A 27 7.52 -14.68 -9.45
N LEU A 28 6.89 -13.55 -9.82
CA LEU A 28 5.64 -13.06 -9.24
C LEU A 28 4.62 -12.82 -10.35
N ASP A 29 3.41 -13.32 -10.13
CA ASP A 29 2.24 -13.06 -10.94
C ASP A 29 1.18 -12.40 -10.07
N LEU A 30 0.64 -11.26 -10.51
CA LEU A 30 -0.43 -10.55 -9.80
C LEU A 30 -1.27 -9.76 -10.80
N ASP A 31 -2.57 -10.01 -10.80
CA ASP A 31 -3.56 -9.18 -11.45
C ASP A 31 -4.27 -8.32 -10.41
N LEU A 32 -4.32 -7.02 -10.65
CA LEU A 32 -5.12 -6.06 -9.87
C LEU A 32 -6.35 -5.68 -10.70
N GLY A 33 -7.53 -6.03 -10.21
CA GLY A 33 -8.81 -5.68 -10.83
C GLY A 33 -9.11 -4.18 -10.74
N ALA A 34 -9.86 -3.66 -11.71
CA ALA A 34 -10.33 -2.27 -11.63
C ALA A 34 -11.24 -2.07 -10.41
N GLY A 35 -10.91 -1.10 -9.57
CA GLY A 35 -11.65 -0.80 -8.33
C GLY A 35 -11.41 -1.78 -7.20
N GLU A 36 -10.46 -2.71 -7.32
CA GLU A 36 -10.12 -3.67 -6.28
C GLU A 36 -9.18 -3.06 -5.23
N PHE A 37 -9.34 -3.48 -3.98
CA PHE A 37 -8.44 -3.15 -2.88
C PHE A 37 -7.64 -4.41 -2.50
N VAL A 38 -6.35 -4.43 -2.82
CA VAL A 38 -5.43 -5.53 -2.49
C VAL A 38 -4.45 -5.08 -1.44
N THR A 39 -4.21 -5.91 -0.43
CA THR A 39 -3.14 -5.69 0.55
C THR A 39 -2.08 -6.76 0.44
N ILE A 40 -0.84 -6.39 0.73
CA ILE A 40 0.30 -7.32 0.74
C ILE A 40 0.92 -7.31 2.13
N VAL A 41 1.03 -8.49 2.72
CA VAL A 41 1.76 -8.71 3.98
C VAL A 41 2.94 -9.66 3.75
N GLY A 42 3.97 -9.52 4.56
CA GLY A 42 5.17 -10.36 4.48
C GLY A 42 6.24 -9.90 5.47
N PRO A 43 7.26 -10.73 5.73
CA PRO A 43 8.36 -10.38 6.63
C PRO A 43 9.07 -9.10 6.20
N SER A 44 9.75 -8.43 7.15
CA SER A 44 10.61 -7.30 6.81
C SER A 44 11.71 -7.72 5.83
N GLY A 45 11.97 -6.89 4.82
CA GLY A 45 12.99 -7.15 3.80
C GLY A 45 12.66 -8.24 2.77
N CYS A 46 11.42 -8.76 2.72
CA CYS A 46 11.02 -9.78 1.74
C CYS A 46 10.82 -9.24 0.32
N GLY A 47 10.82 -7.92 0.10
CA GLY A 47 10.70 -7.31 -1.23
C GLY A 47 9.38 -6.58 -1.49
N LYS A 48 8.54 -6.33 -0.48
CA LYS A 48 7.24 -5.64 -0.67
C LYS A 48 7.38 -4.26 -1.32
N THR A 49 8.25 -3.42 -0.77
CA THR A 49 8.56 -2.08 -1.35
C THR A 49 9.08 -2.22 -2.78
N THR A 50 9.97 -3.21 -3.05
CA THR A 50 10.48 -3.48 -4.40
C THR A 50 9.35 -3.87 -5.36
N LEU A 51 8.37 -4.67 -4.90
CA LEU A 51 7.18 -5.02 -5.68
C LEU A 51 6.38 -3.75 -6.04
N LEU A 52 6.13 -2.88 -5.06
CA LEU A 52 5.40 -1.63 -5.26
C LEU A 52 6.16 -0.69 -6.22
N GLU A 53 7.45 -0.50 -6.03
CA GLU A 53 8.29 0.32 -6.89
C GLU A 53 8.34 -0.21 -8.33
N THR A 54 8.39 -1.55 -8.50
CA THR A 54 8.35 -2.17 -9.82
C THR A 54 7.00 -1.93 -10.50
N LEU A 55 5.90 -2.05 -9.76
CA LEU A 55 4.56 -1.78 -10.27
C LEU A 55 4.35 -0.28 -10.60
N ALA A 56 5.01 0.60 -9.86
CA ALA A 56 4.98 2.06 -10.09
C ALA A 56 5.82 2.50 -11.28
N GLY A 57 6.70 1.65 -11.85
CA GLY A 57 7.68 2.04 -12.86
C GLY A 57 8.87 2.81 -12.32
N LEU A 58 9.10 2.78 -10.99
CA LEU A 58 10.27 3.41 -10.34
C LEU A 58 11.51 2.53 -10.39
N THR A 59 11.31 1.23 -10.57
CA THR A 59 12.37 0.22 -10.66
C THR A 59 11.99 -0.78 -11.74
N ALA A 60 12.81 -0.92 -12.78
CA ALA A 60 12.58 -1.91 -13.82
C ALA A 60 12.71 -3.35 -13.26
N PRO A 61 11.87 -4.31 -13.67
CA PRO A 61 12.07 -5.72 -13.34
C PRO A 61 13.35 -6.24 -14.00
N THR A 62 13.96 -7.29 -13.43
CA THR A 62 15.08 -8.00 -14.08
C THR A 62 14.56 -8.88 -15.20
N ASP A 63 13.48 -9.63 -14.94
CA ASP A 63 12.75 -10.44 -15.92
C ASP A 63 11.25 -10.29 -15.68
N GLY A 64 10.45 -10.71 -16.64
CA GLY A 64 9.00 -10.59 -16.61
C GLY A 64 8.52 -9.24 -17.12
N THR A 65 7.23 -8.98 -16.99
CA THR A 65 6.60 -7.76 -17.51
C THR A 65 5.63 -7.16 -16.51
N VAL A 66 5.54 -5.82 -16.54
CA VAL A 66 4.56 -5.06 -15.79
C VAL A 66 3.70 -4.26 -16.78
N SER A 67 2.40 -4.25 -16.58
CA SER A 67 1.50 -3.43 -17.39
C SER A 67 0.48 -2.69 -16.52
N PHE A 68 0.14 -1.47 -16.96
CA PHE A 68 -0.93 -0.65 -16.42
C PHE A 68 -1.91 -0.30 -17.53
N GLU A 69 -3.20 -0.63 -17.33
CA GLU A 69 -4.27 -0.46 -18.32
C GLU A 69 -3.91 -1.05 -19.70
N GLY A 70 -3.29 -2.22 -19.69
CA GLY A 70 -2.88 -2.94 -20.89
C GLY A 70 -1.64 -2.40 -21.59
N LYS A 71 -1.01 -1.32 -21.08
CA LYS A 71 0.22 -0.76 -21.62
C LYS A 71 1.41 -1.19 -20.76
N PRO A 72 2.55 -1.55 -21.34
CA PRO A 72 3.77 -1.81 -20.60
C PRO A 72 4.15 -0.61 -19.72
N VAL A 73 4.57 -0.89 -18.49
CA VAL A 73 5.17 0.10 -17.59
C VAL A 73 6.66 0.19 -17.93
N GLY A 74 7.13 1.39 -18.27
CA GLY A 74 8.54 1.68 -18.56
C GLY A 74 9.26 2.23 -17.32
N ASP A 75 10.26 3.10 -17.56
CA ASP A 75 11.10 3.71 -16.52
C ASP A 75 10.50 5.00 -15.93
N GLU A 76 9.21 5.25 -16.16
CA GLU A 76 8.48 6.40 -15.64
C GLU A 76 7.17 5.97 -14.99
N VAL A 77 6.75 6.70 -13.96
CA VAL A 77 5.45 6.46 -13.30
C VAL A 77 4.33 6.76 -14.30
N PRO A 78 3.48 5.78 -14.63
CA PRO A 78 2.41 6.00 -15.60
C PRO A 78 1.40 7.05 -15.13
N ALA A 79 0.90 7.84 -16.07
CA ALA A 79 -0.16 8.80 -15.75
C ALA A 79 -1.40 8.09 -15.18
N GLY A 80 -1.84 8.52 -14.00
CA GLY A 80 -2.95 7.89 -13.27
C GLY A 80 -2.50 6.88 -12.21
N VAL A 81 -1.20 6.71 -11.99
CA VAL A 81 -0.64 6.00 -10.83
C VAL A 81 -0.25 7.02 -9.76
N GLY A 82 -0.67 6.81 -8.54
CA GLY A 82 -0.28 7.60 -7.37
C GLY A 82 0.47 6.73 -6.37
N VAL A 83 1.58 7.24 -5.82
CA VAL A 83 2.41 6.51 -4.86
C VAL A 83 2.48 7.30 -3.56
N VAL A 84 2.30 6.61 -2.44
CA VAL A 84 2.56 7.10 -1.08
C VAL A 84 3.65 6.21 -0.49
N PHE A 85 4.79 6.81 -0.19
CA PHE A 85 5.95 6.11 0.37
C PHE A 85 5.83 5.98 1.89
N GLN A 86 6.55 5.01 2.45
CA GLN A 86 6.65 4.76 3.88
C GLN A 86 7.25 5.96 4.63
N GLU A 87 8.30 6.55 4.08
CA GLU A 87 8.91 7.74 4.65
C GLU A 87 8.10 8.99 4.33
N ASP A 88 8.15 9.96 5.25
CA ASP A 88 7.54 11.27 5.06
C ASP A 88 8.19 12.01 3.88
N ALA A 89 7.49 11.99 2.76
CA ALA A 89 7.92 12.66 1.54
C ALA A 89 7.29 14.06 1.40
N SER A 90 6.80 14.67 2.49
CA SER A 90 6.30 16.06 2.45
C SER A 90 7.41 17.04 2.11
N PHE A 91 7.12 18.04 1.28
CA PHE A 91 8.08 19.08 0.92
C PHE A 91 8.27 20.02 2.12
N PRO A 92 9.44 20.05 2.78
CA PRO A 92 9.64 20.79 4.03
C PRO A 92 9.54 22.32 3.86
N TRP A 93 9.73 22.83 2.64
CA TRP A 93 9.63 24.24 2.28
C TRP A 93 8.22 24.71 1.88
N LEU A 94 7.25 23.79 1.82
CA LEU A 94 5.85 24.10 1.52
C LEU A 94 4.98 23.86 2.76
N ASN A 95 3.97 24.70 2.97
CA ASN A 95 2.93 24.45 3.98
C ASN A 95 2.00 23.29 3.55
N VAL A 96 1.09 22.86 4.40
CA VAL A 96 0.15 21.76 4.12
C VAL A 96 -0.65 22.01 2.84
N TRP A 97 -1.23 23.22 2.70
CA TRP A 97 -1.98 23.58 1.50
C TRP A 97 -1.15 23.45 0.23
N ASP A 98 0.04 24.02 0.22
CA ASP A 98 0.91 24.05 -0.95
C ASP A 98 1.50 22.68 -1.27
N ASN A 99 1.75 21.84 -0.25
CA ASN A 99 2.11 20.44 -0.44
C ASN A 99 1.01 19.70 -1.24
N ILE A 100 -0.24 19.81 -0.80
CA ILE A 100 -1.38 19.13 -1.44
C ILE A 100 -1.64 19.70 -2.83
N ALA A 101 -1.56 21.03 -3.00
CA ALA A 101 -1.80 21.70 -4.28
C ALA A 101 -0.71 21.46 -5.32
N PHE A 102 0.47 20.99 -4.92
CA PHE A 102 1.67 20.93 -5.78
C PHE A 102 1.43 20.18 -7.08
N GLY A 103 0.92 18.95 -7.00
CA GLY A 103 0.68 18.10 -8.17
C GLY A 103 -0.38 18.70 -9.11
N LEU A 104 -1.44 19.28 -8.57
CA LEU A 104 -2.49 19.93 -9.36
C LEU A 104 -1.96 21.15 -10.15
N ARG A 105 -1.10 21.95 -9.51
CA ARG A 105 -0.44 23.08 -10.18
C ARG A 105 0.44 22.61 -11.33
N ARG A 106 1.22 21.55 -11.12
CA ARG A 106 2.07 20.92 -12.15
C ARG A 106 1.24 20.37 -13.31
N ALA A 107 0.06 19.86 -13.03
CA ALA A 107 -0.88 19.36 -14.03
C ALA A 107 -1.66 20.47 -14.75
N GLY A 108 -1.43 21.75 -14.43
CA GLY A 108 -2.11 22.89 -15.07
C GLY A 108 -3.60 23.00 -14.72
N VAL A 109 -4.05 22.44 -13.60
CA VAL A 109 -5.45 22.51 -13.15
C VAL A 109 -5.81 23.96 -12.81
N ALA A 110 -7.03 24.39 -13.17
CA ALA A 110 -7.53 25.74 -12.91
C ALA A 110 -7.54 26.09 -11.41
N ALA A 111 -7.19 27.34 -11.07
CA ALA A 111 -7.03 27.77 -9.67
C ALA A 111 -8.28 27.58 -8.81
N ALA A 112 -9.48 27.76 -9.39
CA ALA A 112 -10.74 27.50 -8.69
C ALA A 112 -10.92 26.04 -8.31
N GLU A 113 -10.58 25.13 -9.22
CA GLU A 113 -10.63 23.68 -9.02
C GLU A 113 -9.58 23.22 -8.01
N ILE A 114 -8.34 23.73 -8.10
CA ILE A 114 -7.30 23.49 -7.09
C ILE A 114 -7.82 23.84 -5.70
N ARG A 115 -8.43 25.04 -5.56
CA ARG A 115 -8.98 25.49 -4.28
C ARG A 115 -10.04 24.52 -3.75
N ALA A 116 -10.98 24.11 -4.60
CA ALA A 116 -12.04 23.18 -4.20
C ALA A 116 -11.48 21.82 -3.76
N ARG A 117 -10.62 21.19 -4.59
CA ARG A 117 -10.05 19.88 -4.31
C ARG A 117 -9.15 19.87 -3.07
N VAL A 118 -8.29 20.89 -2.92
CA VAL A 118 -7.37 20.99 -1.77
C VAL A 118 -8.14 21.27 -0.47
N THR A 119 -9.16 22.15 -0.50
CA THR A 119 -10.00 22.40 0.69
C THR A 119 -10.70 21.12 1.11
N TYR A 120 -11.26 20.36 0.16
CA TYR A 120 -11.89 19.08 0.44
C TYR A 120 -10.89 18.08 1.04
N ALA A 121 -9.71 17.91 0.43
CA ALA A 121 -8.69 16.99 0.91
C ALA A 121 -8.18 17.32 2.31
N ILE A 122 -7.99 18.61 2.62
CA ILE A 122 -7.61 19.09 3.96
C ILE A 122 -8.69 18.77 4.99
N ALA A 123 -9.96 19.02 4.65
CA ALA A 123 -11.09 18.73 5.53
C ALA A 123 -11.23 17.24 5.77
N PHE A 124 -11.12 16.46 4.69
CA PHE A 124 -11.17 15.00 4.71
C PHE A 124 -10.10 14.39 5.64
N MET A 125 -8.87 14.92 5.60
CA MET A 125 -7.76 14.46 6.44
C MET A 125 -7.75 15.07 7.86
N GLY A 126 -8.73 15.90 8.24
CA GLY A 126 -8.76 16.53 9.55
C GLY A 126 -7.61 17.52 9.77
N LEU A 127 -7.15 18.19 8.70
CA LEU A 127 -5.99 19.10 8.73
C LEU A 127 -6.37 20.58 8.65
N GLN A 128 -7.64 20.94 8.86
CA GLN A 128 -8.13 22.31 8.65
C GLN A 128 -7.38 23.34 9.49
N ALA A 129 -7.16 23.04 10.78
CA ALA A 129 -6.43 23.93 11.69
C ALA A 129 -4.94 24.10 11.31
N PHE A 130 -4.41 23.19 10.49
CA PHE A 130 -3.00 23.11 10.11
C PHE A 130 -2.74 23.46 8.64
N ALA A 131 -3.74 23.96 7.91
CA ALA A 131 -3.61 24.20 6.47
C ALA A 131 -2.43 25.12 6.10
N ARG A 132 -2.01 26.00 6.99
CA ARG A 132 -0.87 26.92 6.80
C ARG A 132 0.41 26.49 7.52
N ALA A 133 0.35 25.42 8.30
CA ALA A 133 1.52 24.89 9.00
C ALA A 133 2.52 24.24 8.03
N TYR A 134 3.79 24.31 8.38
CA TYR A 134 4.86 23.61 7.67
C TYR A 134 5.11 22.20 8.26
N PRO A 135 5.67 21.26 7.50
CA PRO A 135 5.91 19.89 7.96
C PRO A 135 6.62 19.80 9.32
N ALA A 136 7.57 20.68 9.62
CA ALA A 136 8.27 20.73 10.90
C ALA A 136 7.37 21.03 12.11
N GLN A 137 6.17 21.57 11.89
CA GLN A 137 5.19 21.92 12.92
C GLN A 137 4.12 20.82 13.11
N LEU A 138 4.23 19.71 12.36
CA LEU A 138 3.25 18.61 12.34
C LEU A 138 3.80 17.38 13.06
N SER A 139 2.90 16.58 13.65
CA SER A 139 3.26 15.23 14.09
C SER A 139 3.54 14.30 12.89
N GLY A 140 4.23 13.18 13.10
CA GLY A 140 4.50 12.19 12.05
C GLY A 140 3.22 11.72 11.33
N GLY A 141 2.18 11.40 12.11
CA GLY A 141 0.88 11.00 11.54
C GLY A 141 0.18 12.12 10.76
N MET A 142 0.37 13.39 11.14
CA MET A 142 -0.17 14.52 10.36
C MET A 142 0.59 14.69 9.04
N ARG A 143 1.92 14.56 9.05
CA ARG A 143 2.72 14.59 7.81
C ARG A 143 2.33 13.47 6.86
N GLN A 144 2.12 12.26 7.39
CA GLN A 144 1.65 11.13 6.58
C GLN A 144 0.29 11.42 5.93
N ARG A 145 -0.66 12.00 6.67
CA ARG A 145 -1.96 12.44 6.12
C ARG A 145 -1.80 13.49 5.02
N VAL A 146 -0.82 14.40 5.11
CA VAL A 146 -0.50 15.35 4.04
C VAL A 146 -0.02 14.62 2.78
N CYS A 147 0.86 13.61 2.92
CA CYS A 147 1.36 12.82 1.79
C CYS A 147 0.25 12.04 1.10
N ILE A 148 -0.64 11.43 1.88
CA ILE A 148 -1.84 10.75 1.35
C ILE A 148 -2.73 11.75 0.59
N ALA A 149 -3.08 12.89 1.22
CA ALA A 149 -3.90 13.93 0.59
C ALA A 149 -3.30 14.45 -0.73
N ARG A 150 -1.98 14.68 -0.75
CA ARG A 150 -1.24 15.13 -1.95
C ARG A 150 -1.36 14.15 -3.12
N THR A 151 -1.37 12.87 -2.83
CA THR A 151 -1.54 11.82 -3.84
C THR A 151 -2.98 11.71 -4.30
N LEU A 152 -3.92 11.66 -3.36
CA LEU A 152 -5.34 11.44 -3.64
C LEU A 152 -6.01 12.60 -4.36
N VAL A 153 -5.57 13.86 -4.13
CA VAL A 153 -6.12 15.03 -4.79
C VAL A 153 -5.97 15.00 -6.32
N LEU A 154 -5.01 14.22 -6.82
CA LEU A 154 -4.78 13.97 -8.24
C LEU A 154 -5.76 12.98 -8.87
N GLN A 155 -6.59 12.32 -8.05
CA GLN A 155 -7.56 11.29 -8.48
C GLN A 155 -6.92 10.17 -9.30
N PRO A 156 -5.90 9.50 -8.76
CA PRO A 156 -5.24 8.41 -9.47
C PRO A 156 -6.18 7.22 -9.67
N ARG A 157 -5.98 6.46 -10.73
CA ARG A 157 -6.73 5.22 -11.02
C ARG A 157 -6.12 3.99 -10.33
N LEU A 158 -4.83 4.06 -10.02
CA LEU A 158 -4.11 3.08 -9.21
C LEU A 158 -3.39 3.83 -8.08
N ILE A 159 -3.62 3.40 -6.85
CA ILE A 159 -3.02 3.96 -5.65
C ILE A 159 -2.11 2.89 -5.05
N LEU A 160 -0.84 3.21 -4.91
CA LEU A 160 0.18 2.35 -4.31
C LEU A 160 0.59 2.96 -2.97
N LEU A 161 0.37 2.23 -1.88
CA LEU A 161 0.59 2.69 -0.53
C LEU A 161 1.62 1.79 0.16
N ASP A 162 2.76 2.33 0.55
CA ASP A 162 3.79 1.61 1.30
C ASP A 162 3.73 2.00 2.78
N GLU A 163 3.19 1.11 3.61
CA GLU A 163 3.02 1.25 5.06
C GLU A 163 2.43 2.61 5.50
N PRO A 164 1.29 3.05 4.90
CA PRO A 164 0.79 4.42 5.06
C PRO A 164 0.37 4.77 6.49
N PHE A 165 0.16 3.78 7.35
CA PHE A 165 -0.30 3.96 8.72
C PHE A 165 0.70 3.44 9.77
N GLY A 166 1.93 3.11 9.37
CA GLY A 166 2.95 2.54 10.25
C GLY A 166 3.30 3.42 11.46
N ALA A 167 3.23 4.74 11.32
CA ALA A 167 3.52 5.71 12.39
C ALA A 167 2.31 6.04 13.29
N LEU A 168 1.13 5.43 13.06
CA LEU A 168 -0.10 5.70 13.80
C LEU A 168 -0.33 4.67 14.92
N ASP A 169 -0.93 5.14 16.03
CA ASP A 169 -1.47 4.24 17.03
C ASP A 169 -2.67 3.43 16.48
N GLN A 170 -3.02 2.35 17.18
CA GLN A 170 -4.03 1.41 16.70
C GLN A 170 -5.41 2.05 16.47
N GLN A 171 -5.86 2.95 17.36
CA GLN A 171 -7.18 3.58 17.23
C GLN A 171 -7.20 4.54 16.03
N THR A 172 -6.18 5.38 15.91
CA THR A 172 -6.02 6.30 14.77
C THR A 172 -5.92 5.52 13.46
N ARG A 173 -5.24 4.37 13.45
CA ARG A 173 -5.12 3.50 12.27
C ARG A 173 -6.47 2.96 11.81
N LEU A 174 -7.34 2.50 12.70
CA LEU A 174 -8.70 2.06 12.37
C LEU A 174 -9.52 3.20 11.74
N LEU A 175 -9.50 4.37 12.35
CA LEU A 175 -10.23 5.54 11.83
C LEU A 175 -9.70 5.98 10.45
N MET A 176 -8.38 5.97 10.26
CA MET A 176 -7.78 6.28 8.97
C MET A 176 -8.07 5.22 7.92
N GLY A 177 -8.18 3.96 8.34
CA GLY A 177 -8.64 2.87 7.47
C GLY A 177 -10.07 3.08 6.98
N ASP A 178 -10.98 3.50 7.85
CA ASP A 178 -12.36 3.84 7.47
C ASP A 178 -12.40 5.01 6.47
N GLU A 179 -11.58 6.03 6.69
CA GLU A 179 -11.46 7.16 5.76
C GLU A 179 -10.89 6.72 4.39
N LEU A 180 -9.88 5.84 4.39
CA LEU A 180 -9.32 5.29 3.15
C LEU A 180 -10.36 4.43 2.40
N LEU A 181 -11.13 3.60 3.10
CA LEU A 181 -12.22 2.82 2.51
C LEU A 181 -13.32 3.72 1.94
N ARG A 182 -13.67 4.82 2.64
CA ARG A 182 -14.63 5.79 2.12
C ARG A 182 -14.15 6.40 0.80
N LEU A 183 -12.90 6.81 0.77
CA LEU A 183 -12.26 7.43 -0.40
C LEU A 183 -12.16 6.44 -1.57
N TRP A 184 -11.78 5.20 -1.29
CA TRP A 184 -11.73 4.12 -2.26
C TRP A 184 -13.11 3.89 -2.92
N ARG A 185 -14.19 3.87 -2.12
CA ARG A 185 -15.56 3.75 -2.63
C ARG A 185 -15.97 4.94 -3.50
N GLU A 186 -15.63 6.17 -3.09
CA GLU A 186 -15.98 7.39 -3.85
C GLU A 186 -15.23 7.49 -5.18
N THR A 187 -13.97 7.06 -5.22
CA THR A 187 -13.11 7.22 -6.40
C THR A 187 -13.10 6.03 -7.32
N HIS A 188 -13.52 4.85 -6.85
CA HIS A 188 -13.37 3.58 -7.55
C HIS A 188 -11.95 3.30 -8.04
N ALA A 189 -10.96 3.85 -7.36
CA ALA A 189 -9.55 3.60 -7.64
C ALA A 189 -9.18 2.15 -7.29
N THR A 190 -8.25 1.57 -8.04
CA THR A 190 -7.60 0.33 -7.63
C THR A 190 -6.55 0.66 -6.59
N VAL A 191 -6.47 -0.11 -5.50
CA VAL A 191 -5.51 0.13 -4.42
C VAL A 191 -4.64 -1.10 -4.20
N LEU A 192 -3.33 -0.90 -4.13
CA LEU A 192 -2.38 -1.85 -3.56
C LEU A 192 -1.76 -1.22 -2.32
N LEU A 193 -1.97 -1.83 -1.17
CA LEU A 193 -1.43 -1.39 0.10
C LEU A 193 -0.45 -2.44 0.65
N ILE A 194 0.73 -2.01 1.00
CA ILE A 194 1.72 -2.82 1.71
C ILE A 194 1.66 -2.48 3.19
N THR A 195 1.59 -3.50 4.04
CA THR A 195 1.61 -3.33 5.49
C THR A 195 2.26 -4.53 6.18
N HIS A 196 2.74 -4.32 7.39
CA HIS A 196 3.15 -5.38 8.31
C HIS A 196 2.07 -5.74 9.33
N ALA A 197 0.96 -4.98 9.39
CA ALA A 197 -0.15 -5.18 10.30
C ALA A 197 -1.23 -6.07 9.65
N ILE A 198 -1.37 -7.30 10.13
CA ILE A 198 -2.33 -8.28 9.58
C ILE A 198 -3.76 -7.79 9.72
N ASP A 199 -4.11 -7.19 10.87
CA ASP A 199 -5.46 -6.67 11.11
C ASP A 199 -5.84 -5.58 10.09
N GLU A 200 -4.90 -4.67 9.79
CA GLU A 200 -5.08 -3.65 8.76
C GLU A 200 -5.29 -4.28 7.38
N ALA A 201 -4.45 -5.25 7.02
CA ALA A 201 -4.54 -5.94 5.75
C ALA A 201 -5.90 -6.62 5.57
N VAL A 202 -6.35 -7.38 6.56
CA VAL A 202 -7.63 -8.10 6.52
C VAL A 202 -8.82 -7.13 6.50
N MET A 203 -8.74 -6.03 7.29
CA MET A 203 -9.82 -5.04 7.38
C MET A 203 -10.07 -4.32 6.06
N LEU A 204 -9.00 -3.96 5.35
CA LEU A 204 -9.10 -3.07 4.19
C LEU A 204 -9.31 -3.81 2.86
N ALA A 205 -8.84 -5.05 2.73
CA ALA A 205 -8.70 -5.69 1.44
C ALA A 205 -9.93 -6.45 0.96
N ASP A 206 -10.07 -6.54 -0.36
CA ASP A 206 -10.83 -7.58 -1.04
C ASP A 206 -9.99 -8.87 -1.11
N ARG A 207 -8.66 -8.73 -1.35
CA ARG A 207 -7.69 -9.83 -1.29
C ARG A 207 -6.46 -9.45 -0.50
N VAL A 208 -5.96 -10.41 0.31
CA VAL A 208 -4.69 -10.30 1.03
C VAL A 208 -3.65 -11.21 0.37
N GLY A 209 -2.57 -10.62 -0.13
CA GLY A 209 -1.40 -11.36 -0.63
C GLY A 209 -0.39 -11.60 0.49
N VAL A 210 -0.05 -12.85 0.74
CA VAL A 210 0.98 -13.23 1.71
C VAL A 210 2.27 -13.53 0.96
N MET A 211 3.34 -12.79 1.27
CA MET A 211 4.66 -12.96 0.65
C MET A 211 5.60 -13.80 1.52
N SER A 212 6.42 -14.63 0.85
CA SER A 212 7.51 -15.40 1.46
C SER A 212 8.64 -14.47 1.94
N ALA A 213 9.53 -15.01 2.79
CA ALA A 213 10.86 -14.45 2.96
C ALA A 213 11.61 -14.37 1.62
N ARG A 214 12.71 -13.58 1.59
CA ARG A 214 13.50 -13.33 0.38
C ARG A 214 14.03 -14.62 -0.26
N PRO A 215 13.92 -14.78 -1.61
CA PRO A 215 13.28 -13.87 -2.56
C PRO A 215 11.76 -13.88 -2.42
N GLY A 216 11.15 -12.67 -2.40
CA GLY A 216 9.71 -12.53 -2.20
C GLY A 216 8.91 -13.19 -3.32
N ARG A 217 7.96 -14.03 -2.94
CA ARG A 217 6.99 -14.71 -3.81
C ARG A 217 5.64 -14.71 -3.11
N PHE A 218 4.55 -14.78 -3.85
CA PHE A 218 3.27 -15.03 -3.22
C PHE A 218 3.17 -16.48 -2.74
N ILE A 219 2.87 -16.66 -1.46
CA ILE A 219 2.54 -17.96 -0.87
C ILE A 219 1.07 -18.24 -1.10
N GLU A 220 0.24 -17.22 -0.91
CA GLU A 220 -1.20 -17.32 -1.05
C GLU A 220 -1.79 -15.94 -1.34
N LEU A 221 -2.88 -15.92 -2.12
CA LEU A 221 -3.77 -14.78 -2.31
C LEU A 221 -5.11 -15.16 -1.70
N ILE A 222 -5.49 -14.52 -0.61
CA ILE A 222 -6.64 -14.86 0.23
C ILE A 222 -7.76 -13.87 -0.05
N GLU A 223 -8.90 -14.31 -0.54
CA GLU A 223 -10.11 -13.49 -0.66
C GLU A 223 -10.73 -13.29 0.72
N THR A 224 -11.04 -12.04 1.08
CA THR A 224 -11.65 -11.74 2.38
C THR A 224 -13.15 -11.98 2.40
N GLY A 225 -13.81 -11.83 1.27
CA GLY A 225 -15.26 -11.93 1.14
C GLY A 225 -16.03 -10.75 1.73
N TRP A 226 -15.34 -9.65 2.12
CA TRP A 226 -15.99 -8.48 2.70
C TRP A 226 -16.81 -7.72 1.66
N PRO A 227 -17.96 -7.15 2.06
CA PRO A 227 -18.71 -6.26 1.19
C PRO A 227 -17.93 -4.95 0.95
N ALA A 228 -18.18 -4.29 -0.17
CA ALA A 228 -17.57 -2.99 -0.45
C ALA A 228 -17.93 -1.91 0.61
N SER A 229 -19.05 -2.10 1.32
CA SER A 229 -19.48 -1.21 2.42
C SER A 229 -18.77 -1.45 3.76
N ARG A 230 -17.79 -2.37 3.81
CA ARG A 230 -17.04 -2.68 5.04
C ARG A 230 -16.47 -1.45 5.73
N SER A 231 -16.29 -1.54 7.03
CA SER A 231 -15.64 -0.54 7.88
C SER A 231 -14.88 -1.23 9.01
N SER A 232 -14.23 -0.47 9.87
CA SER A 232 -13.56 -1.01 11.07
C SER A 232 -14.49 -1.81 11.99
N ALA A 233 -15.81 -1.72 11.83
CA ALA A 233 -16.78 -2.53 12.58
C ALA A 233 -16.61 -4.04 12.38
N ILE A 234 -16.08 -4.48 11.21
CA ILE A 234 -15.84 -5.91 10.94
C ILE A 234 -14.80 -6.55 11.88
N VAL A 235 -13.96 -5.74 12.53
CA VAL A 235 -12.95 -6.24 13.50
C VAL A 235 -13.60 -6.99 14.66
N ALA A 236 -14.86 -6.70 14.97
CA ALA A 236 -15.64 -7.40 16.01
C ALA A 236 -16.27 -8.72 15.51
N GLU A 237 -16.19 -9.04 14.22
CA GLU A 237 -16.81 -10.24 13.65
C GLU A 237 -15.92 -11.49 13.85
N GLU A 238 -16.53 -12.63 14.09
CA GLU A 238 -15.80 -13.90 14.21
C GLU A 238 -15.03 -14.26 12.93
N ALA A 239 -15.59 -13.94 11.75
CA ALA A 239 -14.95 -14.15 10.46
C ALA A 239 -13.63 -13.39 10.33
N PHE A 240 -13.54 -12.17 10.90
CA PHE A 240 -12.31 -11.38 10.93
C PHE A 240 -11.20 -12.10 11.70
N GLY A 241 -11.51 -12.61 12.90
CA GLY A 241 -10.55 -13.37 13.71
C GLY A 241 -10.04 -14.63 13.01
N LYS A 242 -10.93 -15.35 12.28
CA LYS A 242 -10.55 -16.54 11.48
C LYS A 242 -9.62 -16.18 10.33
N LEU A 243 -9.91 -15.11 9.60
CA LEU A 243 -9.06 -14.65 8.50
C LEU A 243 -7.69 -14.17 9.00
N THR A 244 -7.66 -13.38 10.07
CA THR A 244 -6.42 -12.92 10.70
C THR A 244 -5.56 -14.09 11.16
N ALA A 245 -6.14 -15.11 11.81
CA ALA A 245 -5.45 -16.32 12.23
C ALA A 245 -4.93 -17.11 11.01
N HIS A 246 -5.70 -17.20 9.92
CA HIS A 246 -5.27 -17.85 8.68
C HIS A 246 -4.05 -17.15 8.08
N VAL A 247 -4.11 -15.82 7.87
CA VAL A 247 -2.99 -15.01 7.37
C VAL A 247 -1.75 -15.19 8.25
N TRP A 248 -1.92 -15.14 9.60
CA TRP A 248 -0.81 -15.35 10.54
C TRP A 248 -0.20 -16.75 10.39
N SER A 249 -1.02 -17.79 10.23
CA SER A 249 -0.54 -19.16 10.08
C SER A 249 0.38 -19.32 8.87
N ARG A 250 0.06 -18.61 7.76
CA ARG A 250 0.89 -18.58 6.55
C ARG A 250 2.17 -17.76 6.72
N LEU A 251 2.08 -16.64 7.44
CA LEU A 251 3.18 -15.70 7.62
C LEU A 251 4.20 -16.18 8.66
N ARG A 252 3.77 -16.94 9.68
CA ARG A 252 4.62 -17.33 10.82
C ARG A 252 5.89 -18.05 10.40
N GLY A 253 5.79 -19.07 9.55
CA GLY A 253 6.95 -19.82 9.08
C GLY A 253 7.94 -18.94 8.32
N GLU A 254 7.44 -18.04 7.49
CA GLU A 254 8.27 -17.12 6.71
C GLU A 254 8.93 -16.06 7.60
N SER A 255 8.24 -15.59 8.63
CA SER A 255 8.82 -14.67 9.62
C SER A 255 9.96 -15.33 10.39
N LEU A 256 9.82 -16.60 10.78
CA LEU A 256 10.89 -17.35 11.42
C LEU A 256 12.09 -17.55 10.48
N ARG A 257 11.87 -17.90 9.22
CA ARG A 257 12.93 -18.01 8.20
C ARG A 257 13.67 -16.69 8.00
N ALA A 258 12.95 -15.57 7.94
CA ALA A 258 13.55 -14.23 7.82
C ALA A 258 14.45 -13.88 9.02
N LEU A 259 14.17 -14.44 10.21
CA LEU A 259 14.99 -14.29 11.42
C LEU A 259 16.13 -15.32 11.52
N GLY A 260 16.33 -16.16 10.49
CA GLY A 260 17.32 -17.24 10.52
C GLY A 260 16.98 -18.37 11.52
N ARG A 261 15.69 -18.54 11.86
CA ARG A 261 15.19 -19.57 12.77
C ARG A 261 14.38 -20.59 11.99
N THR A 262 14.59 -21.88 12.28
CA THR A 262 13.71 -22.97 11.82
C THR A 262 12.55 -23.12 12.81
N GLU A 263 11.37 -23.58 12.35
CA GLU A 263 10.32 -24.01 13.26
C GLU A 263 10.87 -25.15 14.13
N ALA A 264 10.91 -24.95 15.44
CA ALA A 264 11.14 -26.08 16.34
C ALA A 264 9.95 -27.04 16.20
N GLU A 265 10.21 -28.31 15.94
CA GLU A 265 9.18 -29.34 16.02
C GLU A 265 8.42 -29.21 17.34
N PRO A 266 7.08 -29.36 17.35
CA PRO A 266 6.33 -29.36 18.61
C PRO A 266 6.93 -30.44 19.50
N ALA A 267 7.39 -30.05 20.69
CA ALA A 267 7.92 -30.96 21.68
C ALA A 267 6.93 -32.12 21.83
N GLY A 268 7.42 -33.30 21.51
CA GLY A 268 6.65 -34.53 21.48
C GLY A 268 5.85 -34.68 22.81
N SER A 269 4.62 -35.13 22.65
CA SER A 269 3.77 -35.58 23.73
C SER A 269 4.57 -36.50 24.67
N VAL A 270 4.85 -36.02 25.86
CA VAL A 270 5.31 -36.87 26.95
C VAL A 270 4.15 -37.77 27.32
N SER A 271 4.36 -39.05 27.10
CA SER A 271 3.47 -40.17 27.51
C SER A 271 3.34 -40.26 29.01
#